data_5250d7e51e30d52dc0a6abe257fe3969
#
_entry.id   5250d7e51e30d52dc0a6abe257fe3969
#
_cell.length_a   1.000
_cell.length_b   1.000
_cell.length_c   1.000
_cell.angle_alpha   90.00
_cell.angle_beta   90.00
_cell.angle_gamma   90.00
#
_symmetry.space_group_name_H-M   'P 1'
#
loop_
_entity.id
_entity.type
_entity.pdbx_description
1 polymer ?
#
loop_
_entity_poly.entity_id
_entity_poly.type
_entity_poly.pdbx_seq_one_letter_code
_entity_poly.pdbx_strand_id
1 'polypeptide(L)'
;MFRSMTFIVVLLVACSELVAGTYWISPEGKTSASGSETDPFASAEAALKKAGGGNTFVFKPGDYVGTQITLSPEYAGSAEEPTILKSQQKYRAVLHGSVFHNIYIKGGCKWVIIDGFESSGAKYTGIKTDADYTVIRNCRIHNNALQGIEAHSVRGVVIENNIVEYNGVHPQFNHGVYADGEGLTIRNNIVRFNSGWGLHLYPEIANSKIENNLIYGNQRWGIAVYSKPRTGSNRLVNNTVVHNGNGIAVKNGLDEVIANNIVVDNTGWQFEKAEPIEILGGGDPRKGRIVIDYNLCSPPLRGAGPHRVFGDPLFLDKARGTFYLKSGSPAIGRGSKEYAPKRDFFGRPLREDRPPDLGCFPYDPALLASQARRDWYCQWPFQFRGHSDTIPDFWIAPGSSESSAGLRKDNAPNR
;
A
#
# COMPACT_ATOMS: atom_id res chain seq x y z
N MET A 1 -51.37 29.71 55.76
CA MET A 1 -50.54 30.04 54.61
C MET A 1 -49.31 29.16 54.67
N PHE A 2 -49.35 28.00 54.02
CA PHE A 2 -48.17 27.11 53.90
C PHE A 2 -47.47 27.35 52.56
N ARG A 3 -46.24 27.82 52.61
CA ARG A 3 -45.40 27.98 51.39
C ARG A 3 -44.73 26.61 51.15
N SER A 4 -45.10 25.99 50.00
CA SER A 4 -44.43 24.80 49.49
C SER A 4 -43.08 25.19 48.91
N MET A 5 -42.01 24.58 49.43
CA MET A 5 -40.64 24.76 48.96
C MET A 5 -40.30 23.61 48.03
N THR A 6 -40.28 23.89 46.72
CA THR A 6 -39.91 22.90 45.70
C THR A 6 -38.36 22.81 45.63
N PHE A 7 -37.81 21.68 46.01
CA PHE A 7 -36.40 21.37 45.82
C PHE A 7 -36.19 20.88 44.39
N ILE A 8 -35.44 21.65 43.63
CA ILE A 8 -34.91 21.22 42.30
C ILE A 8 -33.63 20.45 42.57
N VAL A 9 -33.66 19.12 42.44
CA VAL A 9 -32.45 18.28 42.42
C VAL A 9 -31.86 18.36 41.00
N VAL A 10 -30.77 19.11 40.84
CA VAL A 10 -29.97 19.11 39.61
C VAL A 10 -29.06 17.88 39.65
N LEU A 11 -29.41 16.87 38.87
CA LEU A 11 -28.55 15.71 38.65
C LEU A 11 -27.41 16.17 37.72
N LEU A 12 -26.24 16.47 38.27
CA LEU A 12 -25.01 16.63 37.51
C LEU A 12 -24.59 15.22 37.02
N VAL A 13 -24.96 14.86 35.80
CA VAL A 13 -24.35 13.74 35.11
C VAL A 13 -22.94 14.20 34.74
N ALA A 14 -21.96 13.78 35.53
CA ALA A 14 -20.56 13.91 35.17
C ALA A 14 -20.34 13.04 33.92
N CYS A 15 -20.37 13.65 32.74
CA CYS A 15 -19.87 13.05 31.54
C CYS A 15 -18.34 12.94 31.74
N SER A 16 -17.87 11.81 32.25
CA SER A 16 -16.44 11.50 32.19
C SER A 16 -16.09 11.38 30.71
N GLU A 17 -15.43 12.39 30.16
CA GLU A 17 -14.76 12.24 28.86
C GLU A 17 -13.86 11.01 28.98
N LEU A 18 -14.22 9.94 28.28
CA LEU A 18 -13.38 8.75 28.15
C LEU A 18 -12.16 9.19 27.33
N VAL A 19 -11.10 9.57 28.00
CA VAL A 19 -9.81 9.83 27.33
C VAL A 19 -9.31 8.51 26.78
N ALA A 20 -9.01 8.46 25.48
CA ALA A 20 -8.48 7.28 24.79
C ALA A 20 -7.26 6.71 25.54
N GLY A 21 -7.35 5.47 25.98
CA GLY A 21 -6.30 4.79 26.73
C GLY A 21 -5.22 4.22 25.82
N THR A 22 -4.04 3.97 26.42
CA THR A 22 -2.96 3.23 25.74
C THR A 22 -2.73 1.91 26.45
N TYR A 23 -2.79 0.81 25.70
CA TYR A 23 -2.62 -0.56 26.17
C TYR A 23 -1.47 -1.24 25.46
N TRP A 24 -0.66 -1.96 26.22
CA TRP A 24 0.55 -2.59 25.70
C TRP A 24 0.35 -4.11 25.51
N ILE A 25 0.96 -4.62 24.45
CA ILE A 25 0.91 -6.02 24.07
C ILE A 25 2.35 -6.50 23.83
N SER A 26 2.66 -7.70 24.31
CA SER A 26 3.97 -8.33 24.15
C SER A 26 3.82 -9.84 23.95
N PRO A 27 4.68 -10.50 23.16
CA PRO A 27 4.71 -11.96 23.10
C PRO A 27 4.95 -12.60 24.49
N GLU A 28 5.62 -11.87 25.38
CA GLU A 28 5.92 -12.31 26.76
C GLU A 28 4.89 -11.83 27.79
N GLY A 29 3.81 -11.19 27.32
CA GLY A 29 2.76 -10.64 28.16
C GLY A 29 1.89 -11.71 28.82
N LYS A 30 0.95 -11.26 29.65
CA LYS A 30 -0.01 -12.15 30.34
C LYS A 30 -1.45 -11.80 29.98
N THR A 31 -2.32 -12.78 29.89
CA THR A 31 -3.75 -12.55 29.59
C THR A 31 -4.43 -11.72 30.68
N SER A 32 -4.02 -11.89 31.96
CA SER A 32 -4.56 -11.18 33.12
C SER A 32 -3.79 -9.89 33.46
N ALA A 33 -2.95 -9.39 32.57
CA ALA A 33 -2.17 -8.17 32.76
C ALA A 33 -3.05 -6.92 32.91
N SER A 34 -2.45 -5.84 33.42
CA SER A 34 -3.10 -4.52 33.47
C SER A 34 -3.16 -3.83 32.11
N GLY A 35 -2.28 -4.20 31.19
CA GLY A 35 -2.09 -3.56 29.88
C GLY A 35 -1.18 -2.33 29.94
N SER A 36 -0.49 -2.10 31.05
CA SER A 36 0.55 -1.07 31.12
C SER A 36 1.81 -1.49 30.36
N GLU A 37 2.73 -0.55 30.15
CA GLU A 37 3.99 -0.86 29.47
C GLU A 37 4.83 -1.91 30.23
N THR A 38 4.80 -1.91 31.54
CA THR A 38 5.54 -2.84 32.40
C THR A 38 4.80 -4.15 32.67
N ASP A 39 3.48 -4.20 32.42
CA ASP A 39 2.63 -5.38 32.58
C ASP A 39 1.73 -5.52 31.33
N PRO A 40 2.28 -5.87 30.16
CA PRO A 40 1.56 -5.91 28.89
C PRO A 40 0.68 -7.16 28.76
N PHE A 41 -0.38 -7.05 27.95
CA PHE A 41 -1.20 -8.20 27.55
C PHE A 41 -0.43 -9.18 26.65
N ALA A 42 -0.79 -10.46 26.73
CA ALA A 42 -0.24 -11.51 25.86
C ALA A 42 -0.78 -11.43 24.42
N SER A 43 -1.95 -10.82 24.20
CA SER A 43 -2.58 -10.79 22.88
C SER A 43 -3.42 -9.54 22.66
N ALA A 44 -3.64 -9.20 21.38
CA ALA A 44 -4.57 -8.16 20.97
C ALA A 44 -6.00 -8.44 21.46
N GLU A 45 -6.43 -9.71 21.43
CA GLU A 45 -7.77 -10.09 21.87
C GLU A 45 -8.00 -9.76 23.36
N ALA A 46 -7.05 -10.08 24.22
CA ALA A 46 -7.14 -9.77 25.65
C ALA A 46 -7.23 -8.25 25.89
N ALA A 47 -6.39 -7.48 25.17
CA ALA A 47 -6.36 -6.03 25.26
C ALA A 47 -7.67 -5.39 24.75
N LEU A 48 -8.17 -5.81 23.60
CA LEU A 48 -9.42 -5.33 23.01
C LEU A 48 -10.64 -5.64 23.87
N LYS A 49 -10.72 -6.85 24.41
CA LYS A 49 -11.79 -7.22 25.36
C LYS A 49 -11.79 -6.36 26.63
N LYS A 50 -10.61 -5.98 27.09
CA LYS A 50 -10.45 -5.16 28.29
C LYS A 50 -10.81 -3.70 28.05
N ALA A 51 -10.36 -3.14 26.92
CA ALA A 51 -10.40 -1.70 26.68
C ALA A 51 -11.55 -1.26 25.75
N GLY A 52 -12.02 -2.12 24.84
CA GLY A 52 -12.94 -1.72 23.78
C GLY A 52 -12.26 -0.94 22.62
N GLY A 53 -13.07 -0.43 21.71
CA GLY A 53 -12.61 0.43 20.62
C GLY A 53 -12.23 1.84 21.08
N GLY A 54 -11.74 2.69 20.14
CA GLY A 54 -11.35 4.07 20.42
C GLY A 54 -10.06 4.24 21.23
N ASN A 55 -9.26 3.18 21.36
CA ASN A 55 -8.05 3.14 22.17
C ASN A 55 -6.81 2.84 21.31
N THR A 56 -5.62 3.11 21.87
CA THR A 56 -4.33 2.78 21.24
C THR A 56 -3.76 1.50 21.86
N PHE A 57 -3.44 0.54 20.98
CA PHE A 57 -2.83 -0.75 21.32
C PHE A 57 -1.41 -0.79 20.76
N VAL A 58 -0.41 -0.75 21.65
CA VAL A 58 1.00 -0.70 21.32
C VAL A 58 1.63 -2.08 21.41
N PHE A 59 2.11 -2.62 20.31
CA PHE A 59 2.79 -3.89 20.24
C PHE A 59 4.28 -3.70 20.44
N LYS A 60 4.85 -4.32 21.47
CA LYS A 60 6.29 -4.33 21.71
C LYS A 60 7.04 -5.08 20.60
N PRO A 61 8.32 -4.80 20.37
CA PRO A 61 9.15 -5.61 19.48
C PRO A 61 9.10 -7.09 19.84
N GLY A 62 8.93 -7.95 18.82
CA GLY A 62 8.90 -9.41 19.00
C GLY A 62 8.08 -10.09 17.91
N ASP A 63 8.14 -11.43 17.92
CA ASP A 63 7.48 -12.30 16.95
C ASP A 63 6.13 -12.80 17.50
N TYR A 64 5.05 -12.45 16.83
CA TYR A 64 3.68 -12.84 17.16
C TYR A 64 3.26 -13.99 16.22
N VAL A 65 3.74 -15.19 16.50
CA VAL A 65 3.64 -16.37 15.63
C VAL A 65 2.24 -16.98 15.68
N GLY A 66 1.71 -17.33 14.52
CA GLY A 66 0.40 -17.98 14.38
C GLY A 66 -0.80 -17.12 14.79
N THR A 67 -0.56 -15.88 15.17
CA THR A 67 -1.59 -14.97 15.66
C THR A 67 -2.38 -14.34 14.52
N GLN A 68 -3.71 -14.44 14.59
CA GLN A 68 -4.61 -13.61 13.81
C GLN A 68 -5.23 -12.54 14.70
N ILE A 69 -5.01 -11.28 14.37
CA ILE A 69 -5.69 -10.16 15.03
C ILE A 69 -7.00 -9.91 14.27
N THR A 70 -8.12 -10.06 14.96
CA THR A 70 -9.44 -9.80 14.39
C THR A 70 -10.12 -8.66 15.12
N LEU A 71 -10.54 -7.63 14.38
CA LEU A 71 -11.35 -6.52 14.88
C LEU A 71 -12.78 -6.69 14.36
N SER A 72 -13.71 -6.84 15.29
CA SER A 72 -15.15 -6.89 15.04
C SER A 72 -15.79 -5.51 15.30
N PRO A 73 -17.06 -5.29 14.90
CA PRO A 73 -17.71 -3.98 15.01
C PRO A 73 -17.72 -3.37 16.41
N GLU A 74 -17.69 -4.19 17.46
CA GLU A 74 -17.59 -3.74 18.85
C GLU A 74 -16.28 -3.04 19.21
N TYR A 75 -15.26 -3.16 18.37
CA TYR A 75 -13.96 -2.51 18.53
C TYR A 75 -13.78 -1.33 17.56
N ALA A 76 -14.86 -0.85 16.96
CA ALA A 76 -14.82 0.35 16.12
C ALA A 76 -14.38 1.57 16.93
N GLY A 77 -13.63 2.46 16.27
CA GLY A 77 -13.38 3.80 16.76
C GLY A 77 -14.35 4.84 16.19
N SER A 78 -14.01 6.10 16.35
CA SER A 78 -14.62 7.25 15.67
C SER A 78 -13.58 8.03 14.86
N ALA A 79 -14.02 9.07 14.18
CA ALA A 79 -13.09 9.96 13.46
C ALA A 79 -12.15 10.69 14.43
N GLU A 80 -12.63 11.03 15.61
CA GLU A 80 -11.92 11.75 16.67
C GLU A 80 -11.06 10.80 17.50
N GLU A 81 -11.57 9.59 17.75
CA GLU A 81 -10.94 8.56 18.58
C GLU A 81 -10.89 7.23 17.82
N PRO A 82 -9.99 7.07 16.85
CA PRO A 82 -9.86 5.82 16.12
C PRO A 82 -9.27 4.71 17.00
N THR A 83 -9.63 3.47 16.70
CA THR A 83 -8.94 2.31 17.28
C THR A 83 -7.60 2.13 16.60
N ILE A 84 -6.50 2.27 17.33
CA ILE A 84 -5.15 2.26 16.78
C ILE A 84 -4.40 1.01 17.22
N LEU A 85 -4.00 0.16 16.29
CA LEU A 85 -3.01 -0.89 16.50
C LEU A 85 -1.69 -0.43 15.92
N LYS A 86 -0.65 -0.32 16.75
CA LYS A 86 0.66 0.14 16.26
C LYS A 86 1.82 -0.65 16.81
N SER A 87 2.82 -0.88 15.98
CA SER A 87 4.12 -1.35 16.46
C SER A 87 4.83 -0.23 17.22
N GLN A 88 5.41 -0.52 18.37
CA GLN A 88 6.19 0.44 19.15
C GLN A 88 7.37 1.00 18.33
N GLN A 89 8.00 0.14 17.56
CA GLN A 89 9.08 0.48 16.64
C GLN A 89 8.71 -0.08 15.26
N LYS A 90 8.85 0.74 14.23
CA LYS A 90 8.48 0.39 12.85
C LYS A 90 9.10 -0.95 12.43
N TYR A 91 8.27 -1.88 11.98
CA TYR A 91 8.62 -3.25 11.54
C TYR A 91 9.19 -4.17 12.64
N ARG A 92 9.06 -3.82 13.93
CA ARG A 92 9.61 -4.65 15.00
C ARG A 92 8.57 -5.51 15.70
N ALA A 93 7.29 -5.21 15.58
CA ALA A 93 6.22 -6.15 15.91
C ALA A 93 5.92 -6.96 14.63
N VAL A 94 6.33 -8.23 14.62
CA VAL A 94 6.27 -9.13 13.46
C VAL A 94 5.09 -10.08 13.64
N LEU A 95 4.06 -9.94 12.82
CA LEU A 95 2.93 -10.86 12.75
C LEU A 95 3.26 -11.92 11.69
N HIS A 96 3.36 -13.19 12.09
CA HIS A 96 3.88 -14.23 11.21
C HIS A 96 3.06 -15.53 11.26
N GLY A 97 2.73 -16.07 10.06
CA GLY A 97 2.29 -17.45 9.91
C GLY A 97 0.87 -17.75 10.38
N SER A 98 -0.03 -16.78 10.41
CA SER A 98 -1.45 -17.04 10.66
C SER A 98 -2.04 -18.04 9.64
N VAL A 99 -2.94 -18.89 10.09
CA VAL A 99 -3.65 -19.86 9.24
C VAL A 99 -4.66 -19.21 8.30
N PHE A 100 -5.00 -17.94 8.53
CA PHE A 100 -5.81 -17.11 7.64
C PHE A 100 -5.09 -15.80 7.34
N HIS A 101 -5.58 -14.67 7.87
CA HIS A 101 -4.98 -13.35 7.75
C HIS A 101 -4.16 -13.04 9.00
N ASN A 102 -3.08 -12.27 8.90
CA ASN A 102 -2.42 -11.79 10.12
C ASN A 102 -3.25 -10.72 10.82
N ILE A 103 -3.88 -9.81 10.04
CA ILE A 103 -4.86 -8.85 10.56
C ILE A 103 -6.13 -8.93 9.72
N TYR A 104 -7.28 -9.00 10.37
CA TYR A 104 -8.58 -8.91 9.72
C TYR A 104 -9.50 -7.92 10.44
N ILE A 105 -9.93 -6.88 9.72
CA ILE A 105 -10.88 -5.89 10.19
C ILE A 105 -12.22 -6.18 9.51
N LYS A 106 -13.19 -6.68 10.29
CA LYS A 106 -14.49 -7.11 9.77
C LYS A 106 -15.36 -5.93 9.37
N GLY A 107 -16.23 -6.16 8.41
CA GLY A 107 -17.25 -5.21 8.00
C GLY A 107 -18.07 -4.69 9.19
N GLY A 108 -18.38 -3.39 9.15
CA GLY A 108 -19.03 -2.67 10.25
C GLY A 108 -18.09 -2.14 11.35
N CYS A 109 -16.87 -2.66 11.46
CA CYS A 109 -15.82 -2.02 12.24
C CYS A 109 -15.30 -0.81 11.45
N LYS A 110 -15.24 0.38 12.07
CA LYS A 110 -14.87 1.63 11.38
C LYS A 110 -13.77 2.35 12.13
N TRP A 111 -13.07 3.25 11.44
CA TRP A 111 -12.06 4.12 12.06
C TRP A 111 -10.96 3.33 12.78
N VAL A 112 -10.31 2.45 12.04
CA VAL A 112 -9.20 1.63 12.53
C VAL A 112 -7.92 2.07 11.86
N ILE A 113 -6.84 2.19 12.63
CA ILE A 113 -5.50 2.50 12.12
C ILE A 113 -4.56 1.34 12.43
N ILE A 114 -3.95 0.76 11.41
CA ILE A 114 -2.88 -0.24 11.50
C ILE A 114 -1.57 0.45 11.13
N ASP A 115 -0.61 0.51 12.05
CA ASP A 115 0.60 1.31 11.89
C ASP A 115 1.88 0.57 12.29
N GLY A 116 2.81 0.46 11.35
CA GLY A 116 4.19 0.10 11.61
C GLY A 116 4.52 -1.39 11.76
N PHE A 117 3.60 -2.30 11.46
CA PHE A 117 3.83 -3.75 11.57
C PHE A 117 4.68 -4.32 10.43
N GLU A 118 5.38 -5.43 10.72
CA GLU A 118 5.76 -6.41 9.70
C GLU A 118 4.70 -7.52 9.70
N SER A 119 4.18 -7.87 8.51
CA SER A 119 3.14 -8.89 8.34
C SER A 119 3.57 -9.87 7.26
N SER A 120 3.79 -11.13 7.63
CA SER A 120 4.34 -12.14 6.70
C SER A 120 3.78 -13.54 6.94
N GLY A 121 3.93 -14.42 5.94
CA GLY A 121 3.67 -15.84 6.06
C GLY A 121 2.23 -16.24 6.35
N ALA A 122 1.25 -15.35 6.22
CA ALA A 122 -0.16 -15.72 6.34
C ALA A 122 -0.56 -16.69 5.21
N LYS A 123 -1.38 -17.70 5.52
CA LYS A 123 -1.90 -18.64 4.50
C LYS A 123 -2.93 -18.02 3.56
N TYR A 124 -3.41 -16.82 3.90
CA TYR A 124 -4.27 -15.99 3.06
C TYR A 124 -3.61 -14.61 2.87
N THR A 125 -4.28 -13.56 3.25
CA THR A 125 -3.85 -12.17 3.07
C THR A 125 -3.08 -11.67 4.29
N GLY A 126 -2.06 -10.85 4.08
CA GLY A 126 -1.33 -10.22 5.17
C GLY A 126 -2.22 -9.34 6.05
N ILE A 127 -2.86 -8.33 5.45
CA ILE A 127 -3.82 -7.44 6.12
C ILE A 127 -5.08 -7.34 5.28
N LYS A 128 -6.22 -7.75 5.86
CA LYS A 128 -7.54 -7.65 5.23
C LYS A 128 -8.44 -6.67 5.97
N THR A 129 -9.16 -5.84 5.23
CA THR A 129 -10.22 -4.99 5.76
C THR A 129 -11.47 -5.04 4.89
N ASP A 130 -12.62 -5.25 5.53
CA ASP A 130 -13.96 -5.06 4.97
C ASP A 130 -14.65 -3.86 5.66
N ALA A 131 -13.85 -2.96 6.24
CA ALA A 131 -14.30 -1.88 7.12
C ALA A 131 -13.98 -0.49 6.53
N ASP A 132 -14.96 0.40 6.58
CA ASP A 132 -14.82 1.79 6.15
C ASP A 132 -13.81 2.56 7.02
N TYR A 133 -13.18 3.57 6.43
CA TYR A 133 -12.27 4.51 7.11
C TYR A 133 -11.09 3.85 7.83
N THR A 134 -10.65 2.70 7.31
CA THR A 134 -9.45 2.03 7.78
C THR A 134 -8.21 2.71 7.21
N VAL A 135 -7.18 2.91 8.02
CA VAL A 135 -5.86 3.37 7.59
C VAL A 135 -4.85 2.25 7.80
N ILE A 136 -4.16 1.83 6.73
CA ILE A 136 -3.06 0.86 6.78
C ILE A 136 -1.79 1.61 6.36
N ARG A 137 -0.86 1.81 7.30
CA ARG A 137 0.30 2.64 7.03
C ARG A 137 1.59 2.15 7.65
N ASN A 138 2.71 2.57 7.06
CA ASN A 138 4.06 2.31 7.56
C ASN A 138 4.37 0.81 7.76
N CYS A 139 3.61 -0.09 7.17
CA CYS A 139 3.75 -1.52 7.33
C CYS A 139 4.67 -2.11 6.25
N ARG A 140 5.31 -3.23 6.57
CA ARG A 140 5.96 -4.11 5.61
C ARG A 140 5.16 -5.40 5.50
N ILE A 141 4.60 -5.68 4.34
CA ILE A 141 3.67 -6.80 4.13
C ILE A 141 4.25 -7.68 3.03
N HIS A 142 4.64 -8.92 3.40
CA HIS A 142 5.38 -9.76 2.45
C HIS A 142 5.20 -11.26 2.68
N ASN A 143 5.50 -12.05 1.64
CA ASN A 143 5.49 -13.52 1.69
C ASN A 143 4.16 -14.11 2.21
N ASN A 144 3.04 -13.44 1.98
CA ASN A 144 1.72 -13.98 2.27
C ASN A 144 1.21 -14.78 1.06
N ALA A 145 0.47 -15.86 1.29
CA ALA A 145 0.11 -16.78 0.22
C ALA A 145 -0.86 -16.20 -0.80
N LEU A 146 -1.72 -15.26 -0.40
CA LEU A 146 -2.64 -14.58 -1.32
C LEU A 146 -2.23 -13.10 -1.50
N GLN A 147 -3.04 -12.17 -1.05
CA GLN A 147 -2.77 -10.73 -1.20
C GLN A 147 -1.83 -10.23 -0.10
N GLY A 148 -1.08 -9.18 -0.41
CA GLY A 148 -0.43 -8.41 0.65
C GLY A 148 -1.46 -7.67 1.49
N ILE A 149 -2.22 -6.80 0.83
CA ILE A 149 -3.34 -6.04 1.42
C ILE A 149 -4.61 -6.33 0.60
N GLU A 150 -5.72 -6.55 1.32
CA GLU A 150 -7.05 -6.69 0.74
C GLU A 150 -8.01 -5.71 1.43
N ALA A 151 -8.71 -4.89 0.63
CA ALA A 151 -9.72 -3.95 1.10
C ALA A 151 -10.97 -4.11 0.23
N HIS A 152 -12.01 -4.76 0.78
CA HIS A 152 -13.16 -5.18 -0.02
C HIS A 152 -14.44 -4.45 0.35
N SER A 153 -15.11 -3.87 -0.66
CA SER A 153 -16.40 -3.15 -0.55
C SER A 153 -16.36 -2.02 0.50
N VAL A 154 -15.30 -1.20 0.49
CA VAL A 154 -15.00 -0.21 1.54
C VAL A 154 -15.14 1.23 1.06
N ARG A 155 -15.25 2.16 2.03
CA ARG A 155 -15.22 3.61 1.79
C ARG A 155 -14.11 4.27 2.57
N GLY A 156 -13.47 5.26 1.94
CA GLY A 156 -12.52 6.14 2.60
C GLY A 156 -11.28 5.46 3.19
N VAL A 157 -10.94 4.26 2.70
CA VAL A 157 -9.74 3.54 3.16
C VAL A 157 -8.48 4.23 2.65
N VAL A 158 -7.48 4.34 3.53
CA VAL A 158 -6.16 4.90 3.21
C VAL A 158 -5.10 3.81 3.32
N ILE A 159 -4.36 3.57 2.25
CA ILE A 159 -3.21 2.66 2.20
C ILE A 159 -1.98 3.52 1.85
N GLU A 160 -1.10 3.78 2.84
CA GLU A 160 -0.02 4.73 2.63
C GLU A 160 1.30 4.34 3.29
N ASN A 161 2.42 4.71 2.65
CA ASN A 161 3.77 4.50 3.18
C ASN A 161 4.11 3.03 3.51
N ASN A 162 3.51 2.08 2.82
CA ASN A 162 3.76 0.66 3.01
C ASN A 162 4.79 0.13 2.01
N ILE A 163 5.45 -0.96 2.39
CA ILE A 163 6.20 -1.83 1.49
C ILE A 163 5.41 -3.13 1.35
N VAL A 164 4.93 -3.42 0.14
CA VAL A 164 4.11 -4.61 -0.16
C VAL A 164 4.83 -5.43 -1.21
N GLU A 165 5.42 -6.55 -0.79
CA GLU A 165 6.36 -7.28 -1.65
C GLU A 165 6.30 -8.79 -1.50
N TYR A 166 6.62 -9.53 -2.58
CA TYR A 166 6.70 -10.99 -2.56
C TYR A 166 5.42 -11.70 -2.07
N ASN A 167 4.24 -11.11 -2.29
CA ASN A 167 2.98 -11.74 -1.94
C ASN A 167 2.43 -12.53 -3.12
N GLY A 168 1.67 -13.57 -2.79
CA GLY A 168 0.97 -14.41 -3.73
C GLY A 168 1.77 -15.62 -4.19
N VAL A 169 1.07 -16.73 -4.39
CA VAL A 169 1.61 -17.97 -4.97
C VAL A 169 1.06 -18.22 -6.37
N HIS A 170 0.02 -17.48 -6.78
CA HIS A 170 -0.64 -17.67 -8.07
C HIS A 170 -0.76 -16.35 -8.84
N PRO A 171 -0.12 -16.21 -10.02
CA PRO A 171 -0.04 -14.94 -10.74
C PRO A 171 -1.39 -14.35 -11.20
N GLN A 172 -2.41 -15.18 -11.35
CA GLN A 172 -3.72 -14.76 -11.85
C GLN A 172 -4.62 -14.21 -10.74
N PHE A 173 -4.42 -14.64 -9.49
CA PHE A 173 -5.37 -14.38 -8.41
C PHE A 173 -4.76 -13.69 -7.19
N ASN A 174 -3.43 -13.57 -7.13
CA ASN A 174 -2.77 -13.04 -5.95
C ASN A 174 -1.96 -11.78 -6.29
N HIS A 175 -2.17 -10.73 -5.53
CA HIS A 175 -1.72 -9.39 -5.87
C HIS A 175 -0.98 -8.72 -4.69
N GLY A 176 -0.29 -7.63 -4.95
CA GLY A 176 0.24 -6.78 -3.88
C GLY A 176 -0.90 -6.17 -3.08
N VAL A 177 -1.72 -5.36 -3.73
CA VAL A 177 -2.93 -4.77 -3.17
C VAL A 177 -4.13 -5.14 -4.03
N TYR A 178 -5.17 -5.67 -3.40
CA TYR A 178 -6.47 -5.93 -4.01
C TYR A 178 -7.52 -5.10 -3.29
N ALA A 179 -8.18 -4.19 -3.99
CA ALA A 179 -9.12 -3.28 -3.34
C ALA A 179 -10.28 -2.88 -4.24
N ASP A 180 -11.45 -2.67 -3.63
CA ASP A 180 -12.63 -2.08 -4.28
C ASP A 180 -13.41 -1.20 -3.32
N GLY A 181 -14.20 -0.29 -3.90
CA GLY A 181 -15.04 0.62 -3.14
C GLY A 181 -14.95 2.08 -3.59
N GLU A 182 -15.14 3.01 -2.67
CA GLU A 182 -15.26 4.43 -3.00
C GLU A 182 -14.40 5.32 -2.11
N GLY A 183 -13.78 6.36 -2.72
CA GLY A 183 -13.01 7.36 -1.99
C GLY A 183 -11.71 6.84 -1.39
N LEU A 184 -11.11 5.79 -1.96
CA LEU A 184 -9.85 5.24 -1.47
C LEU A 184 -8.69 6.19 -1.75
N THR A 185 -7.70 6.17 -0.87
CA THR A 185 -6.42 6.85 -1.09
C THR A 185 -5.29 5.83 -0.96
N ILE A 186 -4.62 5.54 -2.08
CA ILE A 186 -3.47 4.62 -2.14
C ILE A 186 -2.26 5.46 -2.53
N ARG A 187 -1.38 5.77 -1.57
CA ARG A 187 -0.29 6.71 -1.83
C ARG A 187 1.02 6.36 -1.14
N ASN A 188 2.12 6.80 -1.74
CA ASN A 188 3.47 6.68 -1.18
C ASN A 188 3.85 5.24 -0.83
N ASN A 189 3.25 4.24 -1.49
CA ASN A 189 3.59 2.84 -1.26
C ASN A 189 4.68 2.39 -2.24
N ILE A 190 5.45 1.41 -1.80
CA ILE A 190 6.33 0.62 -2.64
C ILE A 190 5.69 -0.75 -2.80
N VAL A 191 5.24 -1.07 -4.02
CA VAL A 191 4.55 -2.33 -4.32
C VAL A 191 5.36 -3.09 -5.36
N ARG A 192 6.01 -4.17 -4.95
CA ARG A 192 6.98 -4.83 -5.81
C ARG A 192 7.01 -6.35 -5.67
N PHE A 193 7.44 -7.02 -6.76
CA PHE A 193 7.72 -8.45 -6.77
C PHE A 193 6.56 -9.32 -6.28
N ASN A 194 5.31 -8.86 -6.46
CA ASN A 194 4.15 -9.69 -6.18
C ASN A 194 3.84 -10.58 -7.38
N SER A 195 3.28 -11.77 -7.13
CA SER A 195 3.07 -12.79 -8.18
C SER A 195 2.01 -12.40 -9.21
N GLY A 196 1.12 -11.47 -8.91
CA GLY A 196 0.11 -10.97 -9.84
C GLY A 196 0.29 -9.49 -10.16
N TRP A 197 -0.77 -8.72 -10.01
CA TRP A 197 -0.75 -7.26 -10.18
C TRP A 197 -0.10 -6.57 -8.97
N GLY A 198 0.51 -5.42 -9.21
CA GLY A 198 0.92 -4.55 -8.12
C GLY A 198 -0.30 -4.02 -7.36
N LEU A 199 -1.11 -3.19 -8.03
CA LEU A 199 -2.42 -2.75 -7.56
C LEU A 199 -3.50 -3.30 -8.48
N HIS A 200 -4.40 -4.13 -7.95
CA HIS A 200 -5.58 -4.63 -8.64
C HIS A 200 -6.84 -4.08 -7.99
N LEU A 201 -7.39 -3.03 -8.60
CA LEU A 201 -8.53 -2.29 -8.08
C LEU A 201 -9.80 -2.79 -8.78
N TYR A 202 -10.40 -3.84 -8.23
CA TYR A 202 -11.47 -4.67 -8.81
C TYR A 202 -12.42 -5.17 -7.71
N PRO A 203 -13.73 -5.36 -7.93
CA PRO A 203 -14.41 -5.25 -9.23
C PRO A 203 -14.81 -3.83 -9.64
N GLU A 204 -14.94 -2.91 -8.69
CA GLU A 204 -15.38 -1.54 -8.97
C GLU A 204 -14.74 -0.54 -8.01
N ILE A 205 -14.16 0.52 -8.55
CA ILE A 205 -13.60 1.62 -7.78
C ILE A 205 -14.11 2.97 -8.29
N ALA A 206 -14.36 3.92 -7.38
CA ALA A 206 -14.78 5.26 -7.74
C ALA A 206 -14.21 6.33 -6.81
N ASN A 207 -14.09 7.57 -7.31
CA ASN A 207 -13.68 8.75 -6.54
C ASN A 207 -12.38 8.57 -5.75
N SER A 208 -11.44 7.79 -6.29
CA SER A 208 -10.25 7.33 -5.57
C SER A 208 -8.97 7.97 -6.10
N LYS A 209 -7.95 8.04 -5.23
CA LYS A 209 -6.65 8.62 -5.52
C LYS A 209 -5.55 7.57 -5.41
N ILE A 210 -4.85 7.37 -6.50
CA ILE A 210 -3.69 6.48 -6.61
C ILE A 210 -2.50 7.37 -6.96
N GLU A 211 -1.72 7.77 -5.95
CA GLU A 211 -0.75 8.85 -6.12
C GLU A 211 0.61 8.57 -5.47
N ASN A 212 1.68 9.03 -6.10
CA ASN A 212 3.04 8.89 -5.58
C ASN A 212 3.46 7.45 -5.24
N ASN A 213 2.94 6.42 -5.89
CA ASN A 213 3.37 5.05 -5.62
C ASN A 213 4.55 4.67 -6.52
N LEU A 214 5.49 3.90 -5.97
CA LEU A 214 6.52 3.18 -6.72
C LEU A 214 6.07 1.74 -6.90
N ILE A 215 5.83 1.33 -8.14
CA ILE A 215 5.27 0.01 -8.46
C ILE A 215 6.16 -0.67 -9.48
N TYR A 216 6.84 -1.75 -9.08
CA TYR A 216 7.78 -2.39 -9.99
C TYR A 216 8.00 -3.89 -9.75
N GLY A 217 8.40 -4.58 -10.82
CA GLY A 217 8.76 -6.00 -10.75
C GLY A 217 7.58 -6.93 -10.44
N ASN A 218 6.32 -6.47 -10.55
CA ASN A 218 5.17 -7.34 -10.38
C ASN A 218 4.93 -8.12 -11.69
N GLN A 219 4.51 -9.39 -11.59
CA GLN A 219 4.46 -10.25 -12.77
C GLN A 219 3.43 -9.83 -13.82
N ARG A 220 2.36 -9.14 -13.42
CA ARG A 220 1.31 -8.66 -14.32
C ARG A 220 1.29 -7.13 -14.40
N TRP A 221 0.12 -6.54 -14.47
CA TRP A 221 -0.01 -5.08 -14.51
C TRP A 221 0.56 -4.43 -13.25
N GLY A 222 1.25 -3.31 -13.43
CA GLY A 222 1.63 -2.47 -12.29
C GLY A 222 0.39 -1.94 -11.59
N ILE A 223 -0.52 -1.30 -12.35
CA ILE A 223 -1.81 -0.81 -11.86
C ILE A 223 -2.93 -1.27 -12.80
N ALA A 224 -3.96 -1.90 -12.27
CA ALA A 224 -5.19 -2.18 -13.00
C ALA A 224 -6.39 -1.62 -12.23
N VAL A 225 -7.12 -0.71 -12.86
CA VAL A 225 -8.29 -0.02 -12.30
C VAL A 225 -9.53 -0.44 -13.06
N TYR A 226 -10.50 -1.01 -12.35
CA TYR A 226 -11.83 -1.28 -12.87
C TYR A 226 -12.79 -0.23 -12.31
N SER A 227 -12.96 0.82 -13.06
CA SER A 227 -13.79 1.94 -12.62
C SER A 227 -15.25 1.56 -12.58
N LYS A 228 -15.94 2.02 -11.54
CA LYS A 228 -17.37 1.85 -11.41
C LYS A 228 -18.09 2.54 -12.56
N PRO A 229 -18.94 1.84 -13.32
CA PRO A 229 -19.69 2.43 -14.41
C PRO A 229 -20.50 3.65 -13.95
N ARG A 230 -20.42 4.75 -14.68
CA ARG A 230 -21.12 6.03 -14.46
C ARG A 230 -20.62 6.90 -13.29
N THR A 231 -19.67 6.44 -12.48
CA THR A 231 -19.20 7.20 -11.30
C THR A 231 -17.69 7.30 -11.19
N GLY A 232 -16.91 6.66 -12.03
CA GLY A 232 -15.44 6.63 -12.06
C GLY A 232 -14.72 7.73 -11.27
N SER A 233 -14.19 8.75 -11.95
CA SER A 233 -13.52 9.92 -11.35
C SER A 233 -12.29 9.57 -10.50
N ASN A 234 -11.55 8.54 -10.89
CA ASN A 234 -10.32 8.17 -10.22
C ASN A 234 -9.14 9.01 -10.74
N ARG A 235 -8.15 9.23 -9.89
CA ARG A 235 -6.95 9.98 -10.22
C ARG A 235 -5.72 9.11 -10.02
N LEU A 236 -5.01 8.84 -11.10
CA LEU A 236 -3.75 8.08 -11.12
C LEU A 236 -2.63 9.06 -11.44
N VAL A 237 -1.99 9.62 -10.42
CA VAL A 237 -1.09 10.75 -10.62
C VAL A 237 0.25 10.57 -9.92
N ASN A 238 1.33 11.03 -10.55
CA ASN A 238 2.67 10.97 -9.99
C ASN A 238 3.12 9.56 -9.54
N ASN A 239 2.65 8.48 -10.19
CA ASN A 239 3.17 7.14 -9.93
C ASN A 239 4.38 6.84 -10.83
N THR A 240 5.29 6.01 -10.35
CA THR A 240 6.35 5.39 -11.15
C THR A 240 6.05 3.91 -11.28
N VAL A 241 5.77 3.46 -12.51
CA VAL A 241 5.35 2.09 -12.85
C VAL A 241 6.37 1.51 -13.82
N VAL A 242 7.22 0.62 -13.33
CA VAL A 242 8.41 0.19 -14.09
C VAL A 242 8.71 -1.29 -13.89
N HIS A 243 9.20 -1.98 -14.96
CA HIS A 243 9.56 -3.40 -14.90
C HIS A 243 8.44 -4.34 -14.43
N ASN A 244 7.17 -4.02 -14.66
CA ASN A 244 6.05 -4.94 -14.45
C ASN A 244 5.74 -5.71 -15.75
N GLY A 245 4.84 -6.68 -15.69
CA GLY A 245 4.32 -7.32 -16.90
C GLY A 245 3.70 -6.28 -17.85
N ASN A 246 2.84 -5.40 -17.36
CA ASN A 246 2.31 -4.26 -18.10
C ASN A 246 2.26 -3.01 -17.22
N GLY A 247 1.98 -1.84 -17.80
CA GLY A 247 1.97 -0.58 -17.08
C GLY A 247 0.67 -0.31 -16.30
N ILE A 248 -0.18 0.58 -16.82
CA ILE A 248 -1.45 1.01 -16.20
C ILE A 248 -2.60 0.58 -17.10
N ALA A 249 -3.60 -0.12 -16.56
CA ALA A 249 -4.87 -0.40 -17.22
C ALA A 249 -6.02 0.32 -16.52
N VAL A 250 -6.93 0.91 -17.30
CA VAL A 250 -8.20 1.46 -16.80
C VAL A 250 -9.34 0.87 -17.61
N LYS A 251 -10.27 0.19 -16.95
CA LYS A 251 -11.47 -0.39 -17.56
C LYS A 251 -12.71 0.37 -17.11
N ASN A 252 -13.62 0.63 -18.04
CA ASN A 252 -14.89 1.34 -17.84
C ASN A 252 -14.74 2.77 -17.28
N GLY A 253 -13.58 3.42 -17.46
CA GLY A 253 -13.28 4.73 -16.91
C GLY A 253 -14.23 5.83 -17.42
N LEU A 254 -14.65 6.68 -16.49
CA LEU A 254 -15.37 7.93 -16.74
C LEU A 254 -14.72 9.04 -15.93
N ASP A 255 -14.40 10.16 -16.56
CA ASP A 255 -13.75 11.30 -15.89
C ASP A 255 -12.46 10.95 -15.13
N GLU A 256 -11.73 9.99 -15.66
CA GLU A 256 -10.45 9.55 -15.09
C GLU A 256 -9.34 10.53 -15.42
N VAL A 257 -8.40 10.70 -14.49
CA VAL A 257 -7.19 11.48 -14.71
C VAL A 257 -5.97 10.57 -14.55
N ILE A 258 -5.19 10.42 -15.61
CA ILE A 258 -3.93 9.68 -15.65
C ILE A 258 -2.84 10.68 -16.05
N ALA A 259 -2.17 11.28 -15.07
CA ALA A 259 -1.26 12.38 -15.33
C ALA A 259 0.01 12.35 -14.46
N ASN A 260 1.06 12.98 -14.93
CA ASN A 260 2.33 13.10 -14.23
C ASN A 260 3.02 11.77 -13.90
N ASN A 261 2.64 10.66 -14.53
CA ASN A 261 3.24 9.35 -14.24
C ASN A 261 4.51 9.11 -15.09
N ILE A 262 5.38 8.25 -14.59
CA ILE A 262 6.43 7.58 -15.37
C ILE A 262 6.02 6.12 -15.53
N VAL A 263 5.81 5.67 -16.79
CA VAL A 263 5.38 4.30 -17.11
C VAL A 263 6.29 3.74 -18.19
N VAL A 264 7.33 3.04 -17.77
CA VAL A 264 8.43 2.62 -18.67
C VAL A 264 8.91 1.20 -18.36
N ASP A 265 9.59 0.61 -19.34
CA ASP A 265 10.29 -0.67 -19.18
C ASP A 265 9.37 -1.83 -18.68
N ASN A 266 8.06 -1.76 -18.92
CA ASN A 266 7.16 -2.86 -18.67
C ASN A 266 7.24 -3.84 -19.84
N THR A 267 7.38 -5.15 -19.58
CA THR A 267 7.89 -6.11 -20.57
C THR A 267 6.82 -6.87 -21.34
N GLY A 268 5.56 -6.78 -20.96
CA GLY A 268 4.48 -7.64 -21.42
C GLY A 268 4.39 -8.95 -20.64
N TRP A 269 3.17 -9.49 -20.54
CA TRP A 269 2.90 -10.77 -19.89
C TRP A 269 2.71 -11.85 -20.94
N GLN A 270 3.44 -12.96 -20.85
CA GLN A 270 3.24 -14.15 -21.66
C GLN A 270 3.05 -13.89 -23.17
N PHE A 271 3.93 -13.09 -23.79
CA PHE A 271 3.87 -12.74 -25.21
C PHE A 271 2.89 -11.62 -25.61
N GLU A 272 2.19 -11.02 -24.67
CA GLU A 272 1.42 -9.81 -24.92
C GLU A 272 2.37 -8.62 -25.14
N LYS A 273 2.00 -7.71 -26.03
CA LYS A 273 2.75 -6.48 -26.22
C LYS A 273 2.58 -5.60 -24.98
N ALA A 274 3.69 -5.18 -24.40
CA ALA A 274 3.64 -4.25 -23.27
C ALA A 274 3.02 -2.92 -23.68
N GLU A 275 1.89 -2.56 -23.10
CA GLU A 275 1.30 -1.25 -23.25
C GLU A 275 1.56 -0.42 -21.97
N PRO A 276 2.06 0.83 -22.12
CA PRO A 276 2.32 1.66 -20.96
C PRO A 276 1.03 2.08 -20.25
N ILE A 277 0.01 2.49 -21.00
CA ILE A 277 -1.31 2.83 -20.49
C ILE A 277 -2.35 2.29 -21.46
N GLU A 278 -3.29 1.50 -20.97
CA GLU A 278 -4.34 0.89 -21.75
C GLU A 278 -5.73 1.25 -21.20
N ILE A 279 -6.61 1.69 -22.08
CA ILE A 279 -8.02 1.94 -21.75
C ILE A 279 -8.86 0.81 -22.31
N LEU A 280 -9.39 -0.02 -21.41
CA LEU A 280 -10.18 -1.19 -21.73
C LEU A 280 -11.68 -0.90 -21.69
N GLY A 281 -12.42 -1.49 -22.62
CA GLY A 281 -13.89 -1.33 -22.66
C GLY A 281 -14.30 0.03 -23.20
N GLY A 282 -13.90 0.31 -24.44
CA GLY A 282 -14.04 1.55 -25.19
C GLY A 282 -15.18 2.46 -24.74
N GLY A 283 -14.82 3.59 -24.16
CA GLY A 283 -15.79 4.53 -23.64
C GLY A 283 -16.77 4.95 -24.72
N ASP A 284 -18.04 4.89 -24.42
CA ASP A 284 -19.03 5.68 -25.16
C ASP A 284 -18.56 7.14 -25.10
N PRO A 285 -18.21 7.77 -26.23
CA PRO A 285 -17.72 9.15 -26.25
C PRO A 285 -18.68 10.15 -25.61
N ARG A 286 -19.89 9.73 -25.25
CA ARG A 286 -20.90 10.49 -24.49
C ARG A 286 -20.77 10.32 -22.97
N LYS A 287 -19.83 9.50 -22.46
CA LYS A 287 -19.78 9.03 -21.08
C LYS A 287 -18.58 9.50 -20.28
N GLY A 288 -18.15 10.73 -20.45
CA GLY A 288 -17.09 11.29 -19.64
C GLY A 288 -15.74 11.44 -20.35
N ARG A 289 -14.86 12.24 -19.79
CA ARG A 289 -13.57 12.61 -20.37
C ARG A 289 -12.44 11.94 -19.60
N ILE A 290 -11.75 11.00 -20.25
CA ILE A 290 -10.49 10.48 -19.72
C ILE A 290 -9.35 11.44 -20.10
N VAL A 291 -8.65 11.97 -19.11
CA VAL A 291 -7.46 12.78 -19.30
C VAL A 291 -6.23 11.87 -19.20
N ILE A 292 -5.44 11.77 -20.28
CA ILE A 292 -4.14 11.10 -20.29
C ILE A 292 -3.13 12.12 -20.79
N ASP A 293 -2.46 12.82 -19.88
CA ASP A 293 -1.54 13.88 -20.27
C ASP A 293 -0.37 14.00 -19.27
N TYR A 294 0.69 14.69 -19.62
CA TYR A 294 1.88 14.87 -18.78
C TYR A 294 2.51 13.55 -18.30
N ASN A 295 2.40 12.47 -19.06
CA ASN A 295 3.05 11.21 -18.70
C ASN A 295 4.32 10.99 -19.52
N LEU A 296 5.34 10.38 -18.90
CA LEU A 296 6.50 9.84 -19.59
C LEU A 296 6.27 8.34 -19.79
N CYS A 297 6.09 7.93 -21.03
CA CYS A 297 5.79 6.56 -21.41
C CYS A 297 6.84 5.99 -22.37
N SER A 298 7.24 4.73 -22.16
CA SER A 298 8.03 3.94 -23.09
C SER A 298 7.46 2.51 -23.18
N PRO A 299 7.05 2.03 -24.36
CA PRO A 299 7.02 2.75 -25.64
C PRO A 299 6.11 3.99 -25.60
N PRO A 300 6.25 4.92 -26.58
CA PRO A 300 5.41 6.11 -26.65
C PRO A 300 3.93 5.76 -26.78
N LEU A 301 3.10 6.36 -25.93
CA LEU A 301 1.65 6.15 -25.94
C LEU A 301 1.00 6.90 -27.12
N ARG A 302 0.24 6.19 -27.95
CA ARG A 302 -0.58 6.80 -29.02
C ARG A 302 -1.84 7.42 -28.38
N GLY A 303 -2.24 8.60 -28.87
CA GLY A 303 -3.45 9.27 -28.38
C GLY A 303 -3.35 9.93 -27.01
N ALA A 304 -2.14 9.99 -26.43
CA ALA A 304 -1.89 10.80 -25.23
C ALA A 304 -2.06 12.30 -25.53
N GLY A 305 -2.30 13.09 -24.50
CA GLY A 305 -2.47 14.54 -24.56
C GLY A 305 -1.24 15.29 -25.12
N PRO A 306 -1.35 16.60 -25.30
CA PRO A 306 -0.32 17.40 -25.99
C PRO A 306 0.98 17.54 -25.17
N HIS A 307 0.95 17.33 -23.86
CA HIS A 307 2.12 17.50 -22.97
C HIS A 307 2.82 16.18 -22.62
N ARG A 308 2.63 15.14 -23.47
CA ARG A 308 3.34 13.87 -23.29
C ARG A 308 4.85 14.06 -23.34
N VAL A 309 5.56 13.32 -22.49
CA VAL A 309 7.02 13.37 -22.39
C VAL A 309 7.62 12.09 -22.93
N PHE A 310 8.74 12.22 -23.64
CA PHE A 310 9.46 11.11 -24.26
C PHE A 310 10.88 11.03 -23.71
N GLY A 311 11.48 9.86 -23.83
CA GLY A 311 12.88 9.60 -23.50
C GLY A 311 13.07 8.68 -22.30
N ASP A 312 14.31 8.37 -22.02
CA ASP A 312 14.70 7.63 -20.81
C ASP A 312 14.53 8.56 -19.60
N PRO A 313 13.81 8.14 -18.55
CA PRO A 313 13.69 8.92 -17.31
C PRO A 313 15.01 9.13 -16.59
N LEU A 314 16.11 8.50 -17.02
CA LEU A 314 17.43 8.58 -16.42
C LEU A 314 17.40 8.26 -14.91
N PHE A 315 16.90 7.10 -14.57
CA PHE A 315 16.91 6.63 -13.19
C PHE A 315 18.34 6.41 -12.68
N LEU A 316 18.56 6.62 -11.37
CA LEU A 316 19.87 6.54 -10.74
C LEU A 316 20.53 5.16 -10.93
N ASP A 317 19.79 4.09 -10.60
CA ASP A 317 20.24 2.71 -10.79
C ASP A 317 19.02 1.77 -10.93
N LYS A 318 18.56 1.56 -12.14
CA LYS A 318 17.40 0.68 -12.43
C LYS A 318 17.65 -0.77 -12.01
N ALA A 319 18.88 -1.25 -12.21
CA ALA A 319 19.23 -2.64 -11.93
C ALA A 319 19.15 -2.96 -10.43
N ARG A 320 19.40 -1.95 -9.57
CA ARG A 320 19.27 -2.07 -8.13
C ARG A 320 17.95 -1.56 -7.58
N GLY A 321 16.97 -1.26 -8.44
CA GLY A 321 15.67 -0.75 -8.01
C GLY A 321 15.69 0.68 -7.49
N THR A 322 16.70 1.48 -7.88
CA THR A 322 16.82 2.89 -7.45
C THR A 322 16.27 3.82 -8.52
N PHE A 323 15.03 4.25 -8.34
CA PHE A 323 14.27 5.01 -9.33
C PHE A 323 14.25 6.53 -9.08
N TYR A 324 15.22 7.07 -8.38
CA TYR A 324 15.44 8.52 -8.33
C TYR A 324 15.91 9.05 -9.66
N LEU A 325 15.48 10.27 -10.02
CA LEU A 325 15.87 10.92 -11.25
C LEU A 325 17.30 11.47 -11.17
N LYS A 326 18.12 11.23 -12.19
CA LYS A 326 19.40 11.93 -12.37
C LYS A 326 19.19 13.33 -12.93
N SER A 327 20.21 14.17 -12.79
CA SER A 327 20.29 15.45 -13.51
C SER A 327 20.15 15.21 -15.04
N GLY A 328 19.39 16.09 -15.69
CA GLY A 328 19.12 15.98 -17.14
C GLY A 328 17.95 15.04 -17.50
N SER A 329 17.29 14.41 -16.52
CA SER A 329 16.10 13.62 -16.80
C SER A 329 15.00 14.44 -17.48
N PRO A 330 14.38 13.92 -18.57
CA PRO A 330 13.26 14.60 -19.23
C PRO A 330 12.00 14.66 -18.34
N ALA A 331 11.97 13.98 -17.20
CA ALA A 331 10.87 14.01 -16.25
C ALA A 331 10.90 15.24 -15.32
N ILE A 332 12.05 15.94 -15.23
CA ILE A 332 12.22 17.05 -14.29
C ILE A 332 11.45 18.29 -14.76
N GLY A 333 10.56 18.81 -13.90
CA GLY A 333 9.79 20.02 -14.15
C GLY A 333 8.82 19.92 -15.34
N ARG A 334 8.33 18.74 -15.66
CA ARG A 334 7.45 18.52 -16.82
C ARG A 334 6.01 18.11 -16.44
N GLY A 335 5.71 18.07 -15.16
CA GLY A 335 4.37 17.76 -14.68
C GLY A 335 3.47 18.98 -14.62
N SER A 336 2.17 18.72 -14.51
CA SER A 336 1.12 19.75 -14.28
C SER A 336 0.84 19.89 -12.80
N LYS A 337 0.82 21.12 -12.30
CA LYS A 337 0.40 21.44 -10.93
C LYS A 337 -1.08 21.15 -10.69
N GLU A 338 -1.92 21.27 -11.72
CA GLU A 338 -3.36 20.99 -11.65
C GLU A 338 -3.65 19.55 -11.22
N TYR A 339 -2.82 18.61 -11.71
CA TYR A 339 -3.02 17.20 -11.44
C TYR A 339 -2.19 16.68 -10.28
N ALA A 340 -1.13 17.37 -9.90
CA ALA A 340 -0.21 16.90 -8.88
C ALA A 340 -0.86 16.80 -7.48
N PRO A 341 -0.43 15.82 -6.65
CA PRO A 341 -0.81 15.77 -5.25
C PRO A 341 -0.22 16.96 -4.49
N LYS A 342 -0.79 17.29 -3.33
CA LYS A 342 -0.30 18.42 -2.52
C LYS A 342 1.10 18.20 -1.92
N ARG A 343 1.51 16.96 -1.80
CA ARG A 343 2.80 16.55 -1.20
C ARG A 343 3.49 15.52 -2.07
N ASP A 344 4.82 15.51 -2.02
CA ASP A 344 5.64 14.50 -2.67
C ASP A 344 5.62 13.15 -1.91
N PHE A 345 6.36 12.15 -2.43
CA PHE A 345 6.51 10.83 -1.81
C PHE A 345 7.02 10.87 -0.36
N PHE A 346 7.80 11.88 -0.02
CA PHE A 346 8.38 12.06 1.32
C PHE A 346 7.49 12.90 2.24
N GLY A 347 6.28 13.26 1.81
CA GLY A 347 5.34 14.08 2.56
C GLY A 347 5.67 15.57 2.57
N ARG A 348 6.66 16.03 1.80
CA ARG A 348 7.04 17.45 1.68
C ARG A 348 6.06 18.19 0.78
N PRO A 349 5.69 19.46 1.06
CA PRO A 349 4.90 20.26 0.13
C PRO A 349 5.58 20.35 -1.23
N LEU A 350 4.78 20.33 -2.31
CA LEU A 350 5.34 20.59 -3.64
C LEU A 350 5.87 22.01 -3.73
N ARG A 351 6.91 22.16 -4.52
CA ARG A 351 7.51 23.49 -4.80
C ARG A 351 6.54 24.33 -5.63
N GLU A 352 6.37 25.59 -5.20
CA GLU A 352 5.51 26.53 -5.91
C GLU A 352 6.23 27.24 -7.06
N ASP A 353 7.56 27.34 -7.00
CA ASP A 353 8.41 28.08 -7.93
C ASP A 353 8.64 27.38 -9.29
N ARG A 354 8.31 26.08 -9.41
CA ARG A 354 8.45 25.33 -10.66
C ARG A 354 7.35 24.29 -10.84
N PRO A 355 7.12 23.77 -12.07
CA PRO A 355 6.29 22.60 -12.30
C PRO A 355 6.80 21.38 -11.53
N PRO A 356 5.92 20.46 -11.10
CA PRO A 356 6.34 19.21 -10.46
C PRO A 356 7.10 18.31 -11.45
N ASP A 357 7.89 17.41 -10.90
CA ASP A 357 8.51 16.35 -11.68
C ASP A 357 7.49 15.24 -11.96
N LEU A 358 7.72 14.44 -12.99
CA LEU A 358 6.94 13.25 -13.25
C LEU A 358 7.39 12.10 -12.36
N GLY A 359 6.45 11.17 -12.09
CA GLY A 359 6.70 10.03 -11.24
C GLY A 359 6.62 10.34 -9.74
N CYS A 360 6.90 9.33 -8.92
CA CYS A 360 6.73 9.43 -7.47
C CYS A 360 7.86 10.17 -6.75
N PHE A 361 9.09 10.11 -7.28
CA PHE A 361 10.24 10.74 -6.66
C PHE A 361 10.59 12.07 -7.32
N PRO A 362 10.57 13.18 -6.58
CA PRO A 362 11.08 14.44 -7.10
C PRO A 362 12.60 14.40 -7.28
N TYR A 363 13.10 15.10 -8.27
CA TYR A 363 14.53 15.34 -8.40
C TYR A 363 15.03 16.24 -7.26
N ASP A 364 15.94 15.69 -6.48
CA ASP A 364 16.53 16.36 -5.32
C ASP A 364 18.03 16.03 -5.22
N PRO A 365 18.92 16.96 -5.63
CA PRO A 365 20.37 16.73 -5.56
C PRO A 365 20.88 16.43 -4.16
N ALA A 366 20.27 17.03 -3.11
CA ALA A 366 20.65 16.79 -1.74
C ALA A 366 20.26 15.36 -1.29
N LEU A 367 19.12 14.87 -1.75
CA LEU A 367 18.70 13.50 -1.51
C LEU A 367 19.65 12.50 -2.21
N LEU A 368 20.09 12.80 -3.42
CA LEU A 368 21.03 11.97 -4.17
C LEU A 368 22.43 11.94 -3.53
N ALA A 369 22.86 13.00 -2.88
CA ALA A 369 24.14 13.08 -2.16
C ALA A 369 24.13 12.29 -0.84
N SER A 370 22.97 12.06 -0.25
CA SER A 370 22.82 11.36 1.02
C SER A 370 22.77 9.84 0.82
N GLN A 371 23.89 9.16 1.10
CA GLN A 371 24.00 7.70 0.97
C GLN A 371 22.98 6.94 1.85
N ALA A 372 22.70 7.42 3.03
CA ALA A 372 21.75 6.81 3.97
C ALA A 372 20.29 6.83 3.48
N ARG A 373 19.92 7.74 2.58
CA ARG A 373 18.56 7.82 2.01
C ARG A 373 18.42 7.09 0.69
N ARG A 374 19.53 6.78 0.01
CA ARG A 374 19.51 6.00 -1.24
C ARG A 374 19.11 4.56 -1.02
N ASP A 375 19.38 4.02 0.16
CA ASP A 375 19.35 2.57 0.40
C ASP A 375 18.17 2.08 1.24
N TRP A 376 17.31 2.98 1.77
CA TRP A 376 16.28 2.58 2.72
C TRP A 376 15.23 1.61 2.13
N TYR A 377 14.98 1.67 0.82
CA TYR A 377 14.09 0.73 0.14
C TYR A 377 14.80 -0.16 -0.89
N CYS A 378 16.09 0.12 -1.15
CA CYS A 378 16.92 -0.61 -2.12
C CYS A 378 17.77 -1.69 -1.47
N GLN A 379 17.75 -1.83 -0.13
CA GLN A 379 18.49 -2.90 0.53
C GLN A 379 18.02 -4.26 0.03
N TRP A 380 18.78 -4.79 -0.88
CA TRP A 380 18.70 -6.11 -1.46
C TRP A 380 19.95 -6.90 -1.05
N PRO A 381 19.85 -8.16 -0.60
CA PRO A 381 18.66 -8.82 -0.07
C PRO A 381 18.52 -8.57 1.45
N PHE A 382 17.31 -8.31 1.93
CA PHE A 382 17.06 -8.50 3.34
C PHE A 382 17.33 -9.97 3.67
N GLN A 383 18.17 -10.26 4.64
CA GLN A 383 18.31 -11.62 5.16
C GLN A 383 16.95 -12.05 5.70
N PHE A 384 16.30 -12.95 4.99
CA PHE A 384 15.07 -13.58 5.46
C PHE A 384 15.40 -14.37 6.72
N ARG A 385 14.87 -13.95 7.86
CA ARG A 385 14.88 -14.79 9.05
C ARG A 385 13.91 -15.96 8.82
N GLY A 386 14.42 -17.12 8.39
CA GLY A 386 13.74 -18.39 8.60
C GLY A 386 13.00 -19.05 7.45
N HIS A 387 13.18 -18.67 6.18
CA HIS A 387 12.74 -19.49 5.05
C HIS A 387 13.85 -19.64 4.00
N SER A 388 13.91 -20.82 3.35
CA SER A 388 14.94 -21.21 2.38
C SER A 388 15.27 -20.10 1.39
N ASP A 389 16.56 -19.81 1.24
CA ASP A 389 17.16 -18.73 0.44
C ASP A 389 17.00 -18.87 -1.08
N THR A 390 16.00 -19.58 -1.57
CA THR A 390 15.73 -19.71 -3.00
C THR A 390 14.68 -18.69 -3.42
N ILE A 391 15.15 -17.56 -3.97
CA ILE A 391 14.32 -16.71 -4.83
C ILE A 391 13.86 -17.60 -5.98
N PRO A 392 12.54 -17.72 -6.26
CA PRO A 392 12.08 -18.44 -7.44
C PRO A 392 12.73 -17.82 -8.69
N ASP A 393 13.23 -18.64 -9.61
CA ASP A 393 13.96 -18.19 -10.81
C ASP A 393 13.22 -17.15 -11.67
N PHE A 394 11.89 -17.07 -11.56
CA PHE A 394 11.08 -16.08 -12.24
C PHE A 394 11.16 -14.64 -11.65
N TRP A 395 11.79 -14.45 -10.49
CA TRP A 395 12.03 -13.15 -9.87
C TRP A 395 13.35 -12.48 -10.29
N ILE A 396 14.17 -13.17 -11.09
CA ILE A 396 15.42 -12.60 -11.59
C ILE A 396 15.06 -11.60 -12.70
N ALA A 397 15.40 -10.33 -12.50
CA ALA A 397 15.17 -9.29 -13.50
C ALA A 397 15.85 -9.68 -14.82
N PRO A 398 15.19 -9.57 -16.00
CA PRO A 398 15.84 -9.78 -17.28
C PRO A 398 16.99 -8.79 -17.44
N GLY A 399 18.23 -9.25 -17.45
CA GLY A 399 19.42 -8.41 -17.66
C GLY A 399 20.54 -8.53 -16.62
N SER A 400 20.38 -9.30 -15.53
CA SER A 400 21.49 -9.64 -14.66
C SER A 400 22.23 -10.88 -15.24
N SER A 401 23.12 -10.66 -16.20
CA SER A 401 24.07 -11.68 -16.64
C SER A 401 25.20 -11.81 -15.61
N GLU A 402 24.94 -12.46 -14.49
CA GLU A 402 26.00 -13.16 -13.78
C GLU A 402 25.82 -14.64 -14.04
N SER A 403 26.76 -15.17 -14.79
CA SER A 403 26.88 -16.56 -15.17
C SER A 403 26.86 -17.45 -13.93
N SER A 404 25.81 -18.22 -13.75
CA SER A 404 25.80 -19.38 -12.87
C SER A 404 26.61 -20.51 -13.52
N ALA A 405 27.93 -20.35 -13.54
CA ALA A 405 28.85 -21.46 -13.75
C ALA A 405 29.12 -22.08 -12.39
N GLY A 406 28.51 -23.22 -12.10
CA GLY A 406 28.95 -24.10 -11.05
C GLY A 406 27.94 -24.52 -9.98
N LEU A 407 26.87 -25.17 -10.35
CA LEU A 407 26.25 -26.16 -9.45
C LEU A 407 25.97 -27.43 -10.26
N ARG A 408 26.79 -28.41 -10.03
CA ARG A 408 26.72 -29.75 -10.61
C ARG A 408 25.40 -30.42 -10.21
N LYS A 409 24.77 -31.00 -11.21
CA LYS A 409 23.79 -32.08 -11.07
C LYS A 409 24.50 -33.28 -10.48
N ASP A 410 24.08 -33.74 -9.34
CA ASP A 410 24.28 -35.12 -8.94
C ASP A 410 23.09 -35.60 -8.10
N ASN A 411 22.55 -36.73 -8.58
CA ASN A 411 21.75 -37.72 -7.89
C ASN A 411 20.24 -37.54 -7.75
N ALA A 412 19.56 -37.98 -8.79
CA ALA A 412 18.28 -38.64 -8.61
C ALA A 412 18.49 -40.12 -8.25
N PRO A 413 17.77 -40.73 -7.33
CA PRO A 413 17.53 -42.17 -7.35
C PRO A 413 16.12 -42.46 -7.92
N ASN A 414 16.13 -43.39 -8.85
CA ASN A 414 14.95 -44.13 -9.34
C ASN A 414 14.14 -44.74 -8.20
N ARG A 415 12.85 -44.49 -8.18
CA ARG A 415 11.74 -45.47 -8.25
C ARG A 415 10.40 -44.77 -8.21
#